data_44665818f14a4f2cd2d604f4d9a09043
#
_entry.id   44665818f14a4f2cd2d604f4d9a09043
#
_cell.length_a   1.000
_cell.length_b   1.000
_cell.length_c   1.000
_cell.angle_alpha   90.00
_cell.angle_beta   90.00
_cell.angle_gamma   90.00
#
_symmetry.space_group_name_H-M   'P 1'
#
loop_
_entity.id
_entity.type
_entity.pdbx_description
1 polymer ?
#
loop_
_entity_poly.entity_id
_entity_poly.type
_entity_poly.pdbx_seq_one_letter_code
_entity_poly.pdbx_strand_id
1 'polypeptide(L)'
;MKKKAFKAESKRLLDLMINSIYTHKEIFLREIISNASDAIDKLCYLSLTDDKVGLNRDQFEIKLSIDKERRLLTVSDNGIGMSQEELENNLGVIASSGSLKFRQEVEGDESADTDIIGQFGVGFYSAFMVADEITVITKKYGEDQAWKWQSTGVDGYTIEPCEKDTVGTDIIMHIKPDTEEEKDEYSQYLREYPLYKLVKKYSDYIRYPIRMEVSHQHLKEGTENEYETHTEIETLNSMVPIWNKSKSELKDEDYNQFYKEKFFDYDDPIAHIHTKAEGTATYNALMYIPSKAPFDYYSKDYEKGLQLYSNGVLIMDKCPDLLPDYFSFVKGLVDSADLSLNISREMLQHDRQLKIIEKSLERSIKNELTKMLRNDRERYEKFWKVFGLQIKFGVYNGFGAGKELLKDLLLFYSSYEKKLVTLEEYVSRMKEDQ
;
A
#
# COMPACT_ATOMS: atom_id res chain seq x y z
N MET A 1 10.40 44.20 15.96
CA MET A 1 11.34 43.07 15.97
C MET A 1 11.43 42.52 14.52
N LYS A 2 12.63 42.40 13.95
CA LYS A 2 12.81 41.73 12.64
C LYS A 2 12.81 40.21 12.88
N LYS A 3 11.88 39.48 12.27
CA LYS A 3 11.92 38.00 12.24
C LYS A 3 13.19 37.57 11.49
N LYS A 4 13.96 36.63 12.09
CA LYS A 4 15.10 35.99 11.44
C LYS A 4 14.67 34.61 10.95
N ALA A 5 15.05 34.24 9.72
CA ALA A 5 14.83 32.88 9.22
C ALA A 5 15.83 31.91 9.88
N PHE A 6 15.39 30.64 10.08
CA PHE A 6 16.28 29.58 10.48
C PHE A 6 17.26 29.27 9.34
N LYS A 7 18.50 28.94 9.66
CA LYS A 7 19.48 28.41 8.73
C LYS A 7 19.50 26.90 8.83
N ALA A 8 19.40 26.20 7.70
CA ALA A 8 19.47 24.75 7.64
C ALA A 8 20.90 24.30 7.30
N GLU A 9 21.36 23.25 7.96
CA GLU A 9 22.61 22.54 7.64
C GLU A 9 22.26 21.32 6.77
N SER A 10 22.31 21.50 5.44
CA SER A 10 21.77 20.56 4.46
C SER A 10 22.35 19.15 4.60
N LYS A 11 23.66 19.01 4.87
CA LYS A 11 24.31 17.71 5.10
C LYS A 11 23.69 16.95 6.27
N ARG A 12 23.46 17.64 7.39
CA ARG A 12 22.89 17.02 8.60
C ARG A 12 21.42 16.68 8.42
N LEU A 13 20.67 17.50 7.68
CA LEU A 13 19.28 17.19 7.33
C LEU A 13 19.21 15.93 6.45
N LEU A 14 20.06 15.82 5.43
CA LEU A 14 20.10 14.63 4.58
C LEU A 14 20.48 13.38 5.37
N ASP A 15 21.46 13.46 6.25
CA ASP A 15 21.83 12.35 7.14
C ASP A 15 20.68 11.92 8.05
N LEU A 16 19.96 12.86 8.66
CA LEU A 16 18.76 12.57 9.44
C LEU A 16 17.64 11.92 8.60
N MET A 17 17.48 12.36 7.35
CA MET A 17 16.50 11.78 6.43
C MET A 17 16.83 10.34 6.07
N ILE A 18 18.09 10.05 5.75
CA ILE A 18 18.53 8.71 5.39
C ILE A 18 18.44 7.75 6.58
N ASN A 19 18.81 8.21 7.79
CA ASN A 19 19.03 7.32 8.93
C ASN A 19 17.91 7.35 10.00
N SER A 20 16.93 8.27 9.91
CA SER A 20 15.98 8.48 11.00
C SER A 20 14.51 8.62 10.58
N ILE A 21 14.21 8.87 9.31
CA ILE A 21 12.82 9.06 8.85
C ILE A 21 12.11 7.74 8.65
N TYR A 22 12.78 6.76 8.08
CA TYR A 22 12.21 5.46 7.75
C TYR A 22 12.66 4.40 8.76
N THR A 23 11.71 3.60 9.24
CA THR A 23 11.99 2.52 10.19
C THR A 23 12.54 1.28 9.48
N HIS A 24 12.09 1.03 8.24
CA HIS A 24 12.44 -0.14 7.46
C HIS A 24 13.16 0.23 6.17
N LYS A 25 14.37 -0.33 5.96
CA LYS A 25 15.19 -0.05 4.77
C LYS A 25 14.49 -0.44 3.46
N GLU A 26 13.71 -1.50 3.47
CA GLU A 26 12.99 -2.04 2.30
C GLU A 26 11.99 -1.05 1.65
N ILE A 27 11.61 -0.01 2.37
CA ILE A 27 10.69 1.04 1.89
C ILE A 27 11.28 1.84 0.72
N PHE A 28 12.62 1.84 0.55
CA PHE A 28 13.25 2.54 -0.57
C PHE A 28 12.63 2.15 -1.91
N LEU A 29 12.35 0.84 -2.13
CA LEU A 29 11.80 0.37 -3.40
C LEU A 29 10.39 0.91 -3.64
N ARG A 30 9.56 0.96 -2.59
CA ARG A 30 8.24 1.59 -2.63
C ARG A 30 8.31 3.05 -3.08
N GLU A 31 9.21 3.82 -2.49
CA GLU A 31 9.35 5.24 -2.78
C GLU A 31 9.84 5.48 -4.22
N ILE A 32 10.82 4.70 -4.68
CA ILE A 32 11.35 4.82 -6.05
C ILE A 32 10.30 4.41 -7.09
N ILE A 33 9.56 3.32 -6.86
CA ILE A 33 8.45 2.89 -7.74
C ILE A 33 7.33 3.95 -7.75
N SER A 34 7.00 4.54 -6.61
CA SER A 34 5.99 5.61 -6.52
C SER A 34 6.40 6.84 -7.32
N ASN A 35 7.66 7.23 -7.27
CA ASN A 35 8.17 8.34 -8.08
C ASN A 35 8.14 8.03 -9.58
N ALA A 36 8.45 6.80 -9.96
CA ALA A 36 8.34 6.33 -11.35
C ALA A 36 6.87 6.37 -11.83
N SER A 37 5.93 5.91 -11.01
CA SER A 37 4.49 6.01 -11.30
C SER A 37 4.05 7.46 -11.51
N ASP A 38 4.45 8.38 -10.62
CA ASP A 38 4.15 9.81 -10.75
C ASP A 38 4.74 10.44 -12.03
N ALA A 39 5.94 10.00 -12.44
CA ALA A 39 6.56 10.48 -13.67
C ALA A 39 5.77 10.01 -14.91
N ILE A 40 5.25 8.80 -14.87
CA ILE A 40 4.39 8.26 -15.93
C ILE A 40 3.04 8.98 -15.95
N ASP A 41 2.40 9.22 -14.77
CA ASP A 41 1.13 9.94 -14.67
C ASP A 41 1.22 11.33 -15.33
N LYS A 42 2.33 12.06 -15.13
CA LYS A 42 2.58 13.36 -15.77
C LYS A 42 2.63 13.26 -17.29
N LEU A 43 3.33 12.26 -17.85
CA LEU A 43 3.39 12.07 -19.29
C LEU A 43 2.07 11.57 -19.87
N CYS A 44 1.38 10.69 -19.14
CA CYS A 44 0.04 10.21 -19.49
C CYS A 44 -0.97 11.36 -19.55
N TYR A 45 -0.92 12.29 -18.59
CA TYR A 45 -1.75 13.51 -18.62
C TYR A 45 -1.44 14.38 -19.82
N LEU A 46 -0.15 14.61 -20.15
CA LEU A 46 0.23 15.36 -21.34
C LEU A 46 -0.26 14.67 -22.62
N SER A 47 -0.31 13.36 -22.68
CA SER A 47 -0.80 12.62 -23.86
C SER A 47 -2.27 12.85 -24.17
N LEU A 48 -3.05 13.39 -23.22
CA LEU A 48 -4.45 13.78 -23.45
C LEU A 48 -4.58 15.00 -24.39
N THR A 49 -3.53 15.83 -24.49
CA THR A 49 -3.52 17.06 -25.25
C THR A 49 -2.41 17.14 -26.30
N ASP A 50 -1.42 16.25 -26.24
CA ASP A 50 -0.28 16.21 -27.16
C ASP A 50 -0.12 14.81 -27.79
N ASP A 51 -0.63 14.65 -28.99
CA ASP A 51 -0.54 13.38 -29.77
C ASP A 51 0.91 12.96 -30.09
N LYS A 52 1.89 13.86 -29.93
CA LYS A 52 3.31 13.56 -30.18
C LYS A 52 3.93 12.68 -29.10
N VAL A 53 3.31 12.54 -27.94
CA VAL A 53 3.74 11.58 -26.90
C VAL A 53 3.83 10.19 -27.50
N GLY A 54 2.89 9.82 -28.38
CA GLY A 54 2.97 8.60 -29.22
C GLY A 54 2.92 7.28 -28.45
N LEU A 55 2.67 7.31 -27.13
CA LEU A 55 2.52 6.15 -26.28
C LEU A 55 1.05 5.92 -25.93
N ASN A 56 0.59 4.68 -26.10
CA ASN A 56 -0.69 4.24 -25.56
C ASN A 56 -0.52 3.88 -24.08
N ARG A 57 -1.63 3.86 -23.33
CA ARG A 57 -1.63 3.59 -21.88
C ARG A 57 -1.01 2.25 -21.50
N ASP A 58 -1.09 1.26 -22.34
CA ASP A 58 -0.53 -0.10 -22.18
C ASP A 58 0.99 -0.18 -22.45
N GLN A 59 1.58 0.87 -23.00
CA GLN A 59 3.01 0.95 -23.29
C GLN A 59 3.80 1.63 -22.17
N PHE A 60 3.12 2.25 -21.21
CA PHE A 60 3.78 2.75 -20.01
C PHE A 60 4.18 1.61 -19.09
N GLU A 61 5.41 1.65 -18.60
CA GLU A 61 5.93 0.60 -17.71
C GLU A 61 7.00 1.12 -16.74
N ILE A 62 7.17 0.38 -15.66
CA ILE A 62 8.28 0.48 -14.74
C ILE A 62 9.07 -0.82 -14.86
N LYS A 63 10.38 -0.73 -15.06
CA LYS A 63 11.24 -1.90 -15.23
C LYS A 63 12.25 -1.99 -14.09
N LEU A 64 12.37 -3.15 -13.49
CA LEU A 64 13.42 -3.50 -12.54
C LEU A 64 14.48 -4.33 -13.26
N SER A 65 15.74 -4.03 -13.04
CA SER A 65 16.85 -4.84 -13.54
C SER A 65 17.97 -4.97 -12.51
N ILE A 66 18.60 -6.14 -12.48
CA ILE A 66 19.62 -6.53 -11.51
C ILE A 66 20.92 -6.87 -12.25
N ASP A 67 22.03 -6.23 -11.86
CA ASP A 67 23.37 -6.67 -12.20
C ASP A 67 24.07 -7.12 -10.92
N LYS A 68 24.12 -8.43 -10.72
CA LYS A 68 24.71 -9.04 -9.51
C LYS A 68 26.20 -8.82 -9.41
N GLU A 69 26.90 -8.82 -10.55
CA GLU A 69 28.37 -8.70 -10.59
C GLU A 69 28.82 -7.30 -10.20
N ARG A 70 28.09 -6.29 -10.68
CA ARG A 70 28.35 -4.88 -10.37
C ARG A 70 27.59 -4.37 -9.16
N ARG A 71 26.78 -5.23 -8.52
CA ARG A 71 25.88 -4.88 -7.40
C ARG A 71 24.94 -3.73 -7.74
N LEU A 72 24.38 -3.70 -8.95
CA LEU A 72 23.46 -2.66 -9.37
C LEU A 72 22.01 -3.16 -9.34
N LEU A 73 21.13 -2.34 -8.75
CA LEU A 73 19.69 -2.42 -8.92
C LEU A 73 19.25 -1.17 -9.67
N THR A 74 18.58 -1.35 -10.80
CA THR A 74 18.05 -0.26 -11.61
C THR A 74 16.54 -0.29 -11.62
N VAL A 75 15.94 0.88 -11.42
CA VAL A 75 14.51 1.14 -11.63
C VAL A 75 14.39 2.14 -12.76
N SER A 76 13.77 1.72 -13.84
CA SER A 76 13.55 2.52 -15.07
C SER A 76 12.08 2.81 -15.25
N ASP A 77 11.72 4.02 -15.65
CA ASP A 77 10.40 4.41 -16.10
C ASP A 77 10.47 5.04 -17.50
N ASN A 78 9.39 4.97 -18.24
CA ASN A 78 9.19 5.69 -19.50
C ASN A 78 8.23 6.88 -19.31
N GLY A 79 8.30 7.55 -18.16
CA GLY A 79 7.55 8.74 -17.83
C GLY A 79 8.13 10.01 -18.44
N ILE A 80 7.75 11.16 -17.90
CA ILE A 80 8.06 12.49 -18.46
C ILE A 80 9.55 12.83 -18.50
N GLY A 81 10.39 12.19 -17.67
CA GLY A 81 11.79 12.54 -17.49
C GLY A 81 12.02 13.90 -16.82
N MET A 82 13.28 14.36 -16.78
CA MET A 82 13.65 15.62 -16.14
C MET A 82 14.67 16.38 -16.98
N SER A 83 14.54 17.72 -17.04
CA SER A 83 15.58 18.63 -17.53
C SER A 83 16.68 18.81 -16.49
N GLN A 84 17.78 19.50 -16.87
CA GLN A 84 18.84 19.84 -15.91
C GLN A 84 18.30 20.66 -14.73
N GLU A 85 17.49 21.66 -14.99
CA GLU A 85 16.89 22.51 -13.96
C GLU A 85 15.98 21.71 -13.02
N GLU A 86 15.20 20.79 -13.57
CA GLU A 86 14.33 19.90 -12.78
C GLU A 86 15.14 18.91 -11.92
N LEU A 87 16.27 18.40 -12.41
CA LEU A 87 17.20 17.60 -11.60
C LEU A 87 17.73 18.39 -10.41
N GLU A 88 18.18 19.65 -10.64
CA GLU A 88 18.64 20.53 -9.57
C GLU A 88 17.53 20.83 -8.55
N ASN A 89 16.30 21.08 -9.01
CA ASN A 89 15.18 21.44 -8.15
C ASN A 89 14.54 20.26 -7.43
N ASN A 90 14.51 19.06 -8.04
CA ASN A 90 13.83 17.89 -7.48
C ASN A 90 14.78 16.96 -6.72
N LEU A 91 16.05 16.84 -7.14
CA LEU A 91 17.04 15.96 -6.51
C LEU A 91 18.15 16.73 -5.79
N GLY A 92 18.36 18.02 -6.12
CA GLY A 92 19.32 18.88 -5.47
C GLY A 92 18.77 19.69 -4.29
N VAL A 93 17.43 19.78 -4.18
CA VAL A 93 16.76 20.51 -3.09
C VAL A 93 15.95 19.54 -2.23
N ILE A 94 16.35 19.40 -0.97
CA ILE A 94 15.68 18.53 0.00
C ILE A 94 14.27 19.04 0.28
N ALA A 95 13.29 18.12 0.32
CA ALA A 95 11.86 18.40 0.53
C ALA A 95 11.21 19.27 -0.58
N SER A 96 11.74 19.19 -1.80
CA SER A 96 11.10 19.76 -3.00
C SER A 96 10.39 18.64 -3.78
N SER A 97 9.07 18.76 -3.96
CA SER A 97 8.29 17.77 -4.71
C SER A 97 7.75 18.37 -6.01
N GLY A 98 8.29 17.89 -7.15
CA GLY A 98 7.75 18.19 -8.47
C GLY A 98 6.37 17.55 -8.70
N SER A 99 6.07 16.45 -8.03
CA SER A 99 4.77 15.80 -8.09
C SER A 99 3.68 16.59 -7.35
N LEU A 100 4.02 17.20 -6.20
CA LEU A 100 3.11 18.08 -5.48
C LEU A 100 2.78 19.34 -6.29
N LYS A 101 3.78 19.95 -6.95
CA LYS A 101 3.56 21.11 -7.82
C LYS A 101 2.63 20.77 -8.97
N PHE A 102 2.88 19.64 -9.64
CA PHE A 102 2.02 19.18 -10.72
C PHE A 102 0.59 18.91 -10.26
N ARG A 103 0.40 18.27 -9.09
CA ARG A 103 -0.94 18.07 -8.51
C ARG A 103 -1.69 19.39 -8.32
N GLN A 104 -1.01 20.43 -7.83
CA GLN A 104 -1.61 21.76 -7.64
C GLN A 104 -1.97 22.45 -8.97
N GLU A 105 -1.21 22.20 -10.03
CA GLU A 105 -1.47 22.74 -11.37
C GLU A 105 -2.69 22.10 -12.04
N VAL A 106 -2.92 20.80 -11.80
CA VAL A 106 -4.06 20.06 -12.38
C VAL A 106 -5.29 20.00 -11.44
N GLU A 107 -5.19 20.59 -10.24
CA GLU A 107 -6.29 20.63 -9.27
C GLU A 107 -7.47 21.45 -9.84
N GLY A 108 -8.59 20.76 -10.08
CA GLY A 108 -9.81 21.35 -10.71
C GLY A 108 -10.03 20.92 -12.16
N ASP A 109 -9.13 20.16 -12.76
CA ASP A 109 -9.36 19.53 -14.06
C ASP A 109 -9.98 18.13 -13.86
N GLU A 110 -11.29 18.01 -14.09
CA GLU A 110 -12.03 16.74 -13.98
C GLU A 110 -11.53 15.67 -14.97
N SER A 111 -10.77 16.03 -16.00
CA SER A 111 -10.16 15.09 -16.95
C SER A 111 -8.84 14.49 -16.46
N ALA A 112 -8.25 15.04 -15.40
CA ALA A 112 -6.99 14.60 -14.82
C ALA A 112 -7.21 13.36 -13.95
N ASP A 113 -7.28 12.16 -14.57
CA ASP A 113 -7.23 10.87 -13.85
C ASP A 113 -5.78 10.59 -13.38
N THR A 114 -5.27 11.43 -12.46
CA THR A 114 -3.92 11.32 -11.92
C THR A 114 -3.95 10.96 -10.44
N ASP A 115 -3.28 9.87 -10.08
CA ASP A 115 -3.12 9.40 -8.69
C ASP A 115 -1.73 9.72 -8.14
N ILE A 116 -1.40 11.01 -8.07
CA ILE A 116 -0.08 11.46 -7.60
C ILE A 116 0.18 10.97 -6.17
N ILE A 117 1.25 10.20 -6.02
CA ILE A 117 1.66 9.55 -4.78
C ILE A 117 2.68 10.40 -4.02
N GLY A 118 3.71 10.94 -4.70
CA GLY A 118 4.84 11.66 -4.11
C GLY A 118 4.51 13.09 -3.70
N GLN A 119 4.37 13.34 -2.38
CA GLN A 119 3.98 14.67 -1.86
C GLN A 119 5.09 15.39 -1.09
N PHE A 120 6.06 14.68 -0.52
CA PHE A 120 7.00 15.24 0.45
C PHE A 120 8.38 15.61 -0.11
N GLY A 121 8.74 15.11 -1.31
CA GLY A 121 10.04 15.37 -1.93
C GLY A 121 11.23 14.79 -1.16
N VAL A 122 11.01 13.71 -0.40
CA VAL A 122 12.05 13.05 0.40
C VAL A 122 12.22 11.57 0.05
N GLY A 123 11.23 10.96 -0.61
CA GLY A 123 11.19 9.53 -0.89
C GLY A 123 12.43 9.04 -1.68
N PHE A 124 12.91 9.84 -2.63
CA PHE A 124 14.11 9.52 -3.42
C PHE A 124 15.33 9.22 -2.54
N TYR A 125 15.54 9.99 -1.48
CA TYR A 125 16.73 9.84 -0.62
C TYR A 125 16.70 8.55 0.21
N SER A 126 15.57 7.87 0.32
CA SER A 126 15.48 6.55 0.96
C SER A 126 16.37 5.50 0.27
N ALA A 127 16.67 5.68 -1.01
CA ALA A 127 17.59 4.80 -1.74
C ALA A 127 19.01 4.77 -1.13
N PHE A 128 19.46 5.84 -0.49
CA PHE A 128 20.75 5.87 0.22
C PHE A 128 20.78 5.01 1.50
N MET A 129 19.63 4.51 1.97
CA MET A 129 19.63 3.52 3.05
C MET A 129 20.27 2.20 2.60
N VAL A 130 20.14 1.86 1.32
CA VAL A 130 20.60 0.57 0.74
C VAL A 130 21.71 0.73 -0.30
N ALA A 131 21.91 1.92 -0.85
CA ALA A 131 22.94 2.22 -1.85
C ALA A 131 24.00 3.16 -1.29
N ASP A 132 25.25 2.98 -1.70
CA ASP A 132 26.36 3.89 -1.39
C ASP A 132 26.60 4.91 -2.53
N GLU A 133 26.11 4.63 -3.73
CA GLU A 133 26.08 5.54 -4.86
C GLU A 133 24.76 5.40 -5.63
N ILE A 134 24.21 6.54 -6.06
CA ILE A 134 23.03 6.60 -6.92
C ILE A 134 23.37 7.41 -8.15
N THR A 135 23.09 6.82 -9.33
CA THR A 135 23.18 7.49 -10.63
C THR A 135 21.76 7.59 -11.21
N VAL A 136 21.36 8.79 -11.64
CA VAL A 136 20.09 9.03 -12.33
C VAL A 136 20.40 9.47 -13.75
N ILE A 137 19.92 8.71 -14.74
CA ILE A 137 20.01 9.04 -16.16
C ILE A 137 18.62 9.38 -16.64
N THR A 138 18.40 10.59 -17.15
CA THR A 138 17.07 11.05 -17.49
C THR A 138 17.04 11.88 -18.76
N LYS A 139 15.98 11.70 -19.55
CA LYS A 139 15.70 12.51 -20.74
C LYS A 139 14.25 13.01 -20.66
N LYS A 140 14.10 14.32 -20.64
CA LYS A 140 12.78 14.95 -20.56
C LYS A 140 12.04 14.86 -21.90
N TYR A 141 10.75 14.64 -21.84
CA TYR A 141 9.88 14.72 -23.01
C TYR A 141 9.97 16.09 -23.66
N GLY A 142 10.18 16.11 -25.00
CA GLY A 142 10.34 17.35 -25.78
C GLY A 142 11.76 17.94 -25.78
N GLU A 143 12.73 17.34 -25.09
CA GLU A 143 14.13 17.76 -25.11
C GLU A 143 15.01 16.71 -25.79
N ASP A 144 16.03 17.19 -26.53
CA ASP A 144 17.01 16.32 -27.20
C ASP A 144 18.11 15.87 -26.23
N GLN A 145 18.47 16.72 -25.27
CA GLN A 145 19.57 16.48 -24.34
C GLN A 145 19.12 15.64 -23.15
N ALA A 146 19.86 14.56 -22.88
CA ALA A 146 19.75 13.78 -21.66
C ALA A 146 20.80 14.18 -20.63
N TRP A 147 20.48 13.94 -19.35
CA TRP A 147 21.29 14.37 -18.22
C TRP A 147 21.59 13.21 -17.27
N LYS A 148 22.80 13.17 -16.74
CA LYS A 148 23.24 12.25 -15.70
C LYS A 148 23.48 13.02 -14.41
N TRP A 149 22.74 12.67 -13.37
CA TRP A 149 22.96 13.10 -12.00
C TRP A 149 23.61 11.96 -11.22
N GLN A 150 24.58 12.26 -10.34
CA GLN A 150 25.26 11.24 -9.54
C GLN A 150 25.61 11.78 -8.17
N SER A 151 25.43 10.94 -7.13
CA SER A 151 25.72 11.29 -5.74
C SER A 151 26.06 10.04 -4.91
N THR A 152 26.95 10.24 -3.94
CA THR A 152 27.25 9.28 -2.87
C THR A 152 26.59 9.67 -1.54
N GLY A 153 25.61 10.56 -1.57
CA GLY A 153 24.84 11.00 -0.40
C GLY A 153 25.22 12.41 0.07
N VAL A 154 25.68 12.52 1.32
CA VAL A 154 25.85 13.80 2.02
C VAL A 154 26.92 14.72 1.44
N ASP A 155 27.79 14.24 0.56
CA ASP A 155 28.90 15.02 -0.01
C ASP A 155 28.51 15.85 -1.23
N GLY A 156 27.25 15.78 -1.65
CA GLY A 156 26.72 16.53 -2.77
C GLY A 156 26.51 15.66 -4.01
N TYR A 157 26.34 16.31 -5.16
CA TYR A 157 26.01 15.64 -6.42
C TYR A 157 26.71 16.34 -7.59
N THR A 158 26.78 15.63 -8.71
CA THR A 158 27.22 16.17 -10.01
C THR A 158 26.10 16.04 -11.03
N ILE A 159 26.04 16.96 -12.00
CA ILE A 159 25.17 16.86 -13.17
C ILE A 159 26.02 17.07 -14.42
N GLU A 160 25.92 16.17 -15.38
CA GLU A 160 26.60 16.23 -16.65
C GLU A 160 25.70 15.78 -17.81
N PRO A 161 25.89 16.30 -19.04
CA PRO A 161 25.18 15.82 -20.20
C PRO A 161 25.56 14.36 -20.48
N CYS A 162 24.58 13.56 -20.93
CA CYS A 162 24.80 12.18 -21.34
C CYS A 162 23.93 11.81 -22.54
N GLU A 163 24.08 10.58 -23.02
CA GLU A 163 23.23 9.99 -24.06
C GLU A 163 22.16 9.10 -23.43
N LYS A 164 20.93 9.27 -23.88
CA LYS A 164 19.79 8.38 -23.61
C LYS A 164 18.82 8.47 -24.78
N ASP A 165 18.54 7.34 -25.41
CA ASP A 165 17.73 7.29 -26.61
C ASP A 165 16.23 7.58 -26.33
N THR A 166 15.71 7.05 -25.25
CA THR A 166 14.30 7.10 -24.89
C THR A 166 14.01 8.13 -23.80
N VAL A 167 12.83 8.75 -23.85
CA VAL A 167 12.29 9.59 -22.77
C VAL A 167 12.08 8.74 -21.53
N GLY A 168 12.21 9.34 -20.35
CA GLY A 168 12.03 8.69 -19.04
C GLY A 168 13.28 8.76 -18.17
N THR A 169 13.28 7.99 -17.08
CA THR A 169 14.32 8.05 -16.06
C THR A 169 14.79 6.66 -15.67
N ASP A 170 16.12 6.48 -15.55
CA ASP A 170 16.76 5.30 -14.96
C ASP A 170 17.42 5.70 -13.64
N ILE A 171 17.01 5.07 -12.55
CA ILE A 171 17.62 5.23 -11.22
C ILE A 171 18.46 4.00 -10.96
N ILE A 172 19.77 4.15 -11.00
CA ILE A 172 20.77 3.09 -10.85
C ILE A 172 21.35 3.21 -9.45
N MET A 173 21.15 2.20 -8.63
CA MET A 173 21.59 2.12 -7.24
C MET A 173 22.71 1.10 -7.11
N HIS A 174 23.90 1.53 -6.69
CA HIS A 174 24.98 0.62 -6.30
C HIS A 174 24.71 0.15 -4.87
N ILE A 175 24.33 -1.12 -4.74
CA ILE A 175 23.88 -1.70 -3.48
C ILE A 175 25.07 -1.96 -2.55
N LYS A 176 24.97 -1.45 -1.31
CA LYS A 176 25.99 -1.58 -0.26
C LYS A 176 26.42 -3.04 -0.08
N PRO A 177 27.69 -3.29 0.26
CA PRO A 177 28.12 -4.63 0.67
C PRO A 177 27.45 -5.03 1.98
N ASP A 178 27.24 -6.34 2.16
CA ASP A 178 26.78 -6.88 3.43
C ASP A 178 27.86 -6.73 4.50
N THR A 179 27.44 -6.66 5.76
CA THR A 179 28.36 -6.61 6.89
C THR A 179 28.71 -8.02 7.36
N GLU A 180 29.79 -8.17 8.15
CA GLU A 180 30.15 -9.46 8.75
C GLU A 180 29.09 -9.96 9.77
N GLU A 181 28.40 -9.00 10.42
CA GLU A 181 27.38 -9.27 11.43
C GLU A 181 26.01 -9.60 10.81
N GLU A 182 25.65 -8.94 9.70
CA GLU A 182 24.38 -9.12 9.00
C GLU A 182 24.61 -9.58 7.55
N LYS A 183 24.66 -10.88 7.37
CA LYS A 183 24.75 -11.50 6.05
C LYS A 183 23.42 -11.36 5.30
N ASP A 184 23.52 -11.09 3.99
CA ASP A 184 22.37 -10.87 3.10
C ASP A 184 21.51 -9.63 3.42
N GLU A 185 21.95 -8.73 4.26
CA GLU A 185 21.20 -7.53 4.59
C GLU A 185 20.91 -6.67 3.34
N TYR A 186 21.93 -6.44 2.50
CA TYR A 186 21.80 -5.65 1.28
C TYR A 186 21.76 -6.51 0.02
N SER A 187 22.48 -7.65 -0.02
CA SER A 187 22.51 -8.54 -1.17
C SER A 187 21.15 -9.17 -1.49
N GLN A 188 20.19 -9.16 -0.55
CA GLN A 188 18.82 -9.57 -0.83
C GLN A 188 18.18 -8.73 -1.94
N TYR A 189 18.52 -7.44 -2.07
CA TYR A 189 17.99 -6.54 -3.11
C TYR A 189 18.61 -6.78 -4.50
N LEU A 190 19.56 -7.71 -4.61
CA LEU A 190 20.13 -8.19 -5.86
C LEU A 190 19.61 -9.58 -6.25
N ARG A 191 18.47 -9.99 -5.70
CA ARG A 191 17.80 -11.27 -5.99
C ARG A 191 16.35 -11.05 -6.43
N GLU A 192 15.91 -11.82 -7.41
CA GLU A 192 14.59 -11.70 -8.04
C GLU A 192 13.44 -11.88 -7.03
N TYR A 193 13.49 -12.98 -6.24
CA TYR A 193 12.40 -13.31 -5.32
C TYR A 193 12.17 -12.31 -4.18
N PRO A 194 13.20 -11.78 -3.49
CA PRO A 194 13.00 -10.70 -2.53
C PRO A 194 12.40 -9.44 -3.15
N LEU A 195 12.85 -9.03 -4.35
CA LEU A 195 12.26 -7.87 -5.04
C LEU A 195 10.80 -8.11 -5.42
N TYR A 196 10.49 -9.31 -5.96
CA TYR A 196 9.11 -9.71 -6.22
C TYR A 196 8.23 -9.57 -4.96
N LYS A 197 8.71 -10.07 -3.81
CA LYS A 197 7.97 -9.94 -2.54
C LYS A 197 7.74 -8.48 -2.13
N LEU A 198 8.74 -7.61 -2.32
CA LEU A 198 8.61 -6.19 -1.99
C LEU A 198 7.61 -5.49 -2.90
N VAL A 199 7.64 -5.78 -4.21
CA VAL A 199 6.65 -5.26 -5.15
C VAL A 199 5.24 -5.73 -4.77
N LYS A 200 5.06 -7.03 -4.50
CA LYS A 200 3.78 -7.59 -4.05
C LYS A 200 3.29 -6.99 -2.73
N LYS A 201 4.19 -6.68 -1.81
CA LYS A 201 3.84 -6.12 -0.50
C LYS A 201 3.40 -4.67 -0.61
N TYR A 202 4.19 -3.83 -1.28
CA TYR A 202 4.05 -2.37 -1.20
C TYR A 202 3.44 -1.72 -2.43
N SER A 203 3.65 -2.30 -3.63
CA SER A 203 3.37 -1.67 -4.91
C SER A 203 2.51 -2.55 -5.84
N ASP A 204 1.82 -3.55 -5.29
CA ASP A 204 1.04 -4.53 -6.07
C ASP A 204 -0.07 -3.86 -6.90
N TYR A 205 -0.58 -2.73 -6.44
CA TYR A 205 -1.70 -2.03 -7.07
C TYR A 205 -1.33 -0.69 -7.71
N ILE A 206 -0.03 -0.48 -7.94
CA ILE A 206 0.41 0.59 -8.86
C ILE A 206 -0.21 0.32 -10.23
N ARG A 207 -0.78 1.36 -10.84
CA ARG A 207 -1.59 1.25 -12.08
C ARG A 207 -0.80 0.88 -13.33
N TYR A 208 0.53 0.97 -13.29
CA TYR A 208 1.42 0.63 -14.38
C TYR A 208 2.11 -0.72 -14.14
N PRO A 209 2.36 -1.53 -15.20
CA PRO A 209 3.06 -2.79 -15.04
C PRO A 209 4.48 -2.57 -14.54
N ILE A 210 4.84 -3.27 -13.46
CA ILE A 210 6.19 -3.35 -12.93
C ILE A 210 6.78 -4.64 -13.47
N ARG A 211 7.75 -4.53 -14.38
CA ARG A 211 8.35 -5.66 -15.10
C ARG A 211 9.76 -5.95 -14.63
N MET A 212 10.09 -7.22 -14.59
CA MET A 212 11.43 -7.68 -14.30
C MET A 212 11.74 -8.93 -15.12
N GLU A 213 12.99 -9.09 -15.49
CA GLU A 213 13.49 -10.34 -16.06
C GLU A 213 13.64 -11.37 -14.93
N VAL A 214 12.95 -12.51 -15.05
CA VAL A 214 12.91 -13.57 -14.05
C VAL A 214 13.42 -14.87 -14.66
N SER A 215 14.26 -15.57 -13.88
CA SER A 215 14.89 -16.82 -14.31
C SER A 215 14.13 -18.02 -13.76
N HIS A 216 13.63 -18.88 -14.64
CA HIS A 216 12.98 -20.13 -14.31
C HIS A 216 13.88 -21.32 -14.63
N GLN A 217 13.90 -22.31 -13.72
CA GLN A 217 14.59 -23.56 -13.95
C GLN A 217 13.56 -24.64 -14.29
N HIS A 218 13.68 -25.20 -15.48
CA HIS A 218 12.87 -26.32 -15.91
C HIS A 218 13.74 -27.57 -16.09
N LEU A 219 13.14 -28.72 -15.79
CA LEU A 219 13.80 -29.99 -16.06
C LEU A 219 13.95 -30.13 -17.57
N LYS A 220 15.18 -30.36 -18.04
CA LYS A 220 15.47 -30.52 -19.46
C LYS A 220 14.79 -31.77 -20.03
N GLU A 221 14.08 -31.61 -21.13
CA GLU A 221 13.30 -32.67 -21.75
C GLU A 221 14.18 -33.93 -22.03
N GLY A 222 13.75 -35.08 -21.54
CA GLY A 222 14.48 -36.36 -21.69
C GLY A 222 15.57 -36.62 -20.66
N THR A 223 15.71 -35.79 -19.63
CA THR A 223 16.69 -36.03 -18.54
C THR A 223 15.96 -36.07 -17.18
N GLU A 224 16.56 -36.80 -16.20
CA GLU A 224 15.97 -36.88 -14.85
C GLU A 224 16.51 -35.85 -13.86
N ASN A 225 17.69 -35.24 -14.14
CA ASN A 225 18.37 -34.36 -13.18
C ASN A 225 19.08 -33.16 -13.83
N GLU A 226 18.92 -32.94 -15.14
CA GLU A 226 19.49 -31.75 -15.78
C GLU A 226 18.44 -30.66 -15.86
N TYR A 227 18.78 -29.45 -15.40
CA TYR A 227 17.92 -28.26 -15.46
C TYR A 227 18.47 -27.28 -16.49
N GLU A 228 17.57 -26.70 -17.27
CA GLU A 228 17.89 -25.55 -18.11
C GLU A 228 17.23 -24.29 -17.54
N THR A 229 17.94 -23.16 -17.62
CA THR A 229 17.44 -21.87 -17.18
C THR A 229 16.85 -21.13 -18.36
N HIS A 230 15.60 -20.76 -18.25
CA HIS A 230 14.90 -19.88 -19.18
C HIS A 230 14.61 -18.55 -18.48
N THR A 231 14.86 -17.45 -19.18
CA THR A 231 14.64 -16.12 -18.64
C THR A 231 13.54 -15.43 -19.45
N GLU A 232 12.55 -14.90 -18.76
CA GLU A 232 11.43 -14.17 -19.37
C GLU A 232 11.11 -12.89 -18.58
N ILE A 233 10.46 -11.95 -19.29
CA ILE A 233 10.01 -10.69 -18.65
C ILE A 233 8.63 -10.92 -18.06
N GLU A 234 8.53 -10.80 -16.75
CA GLU A 234 7.27 -10.94 -16.02
C GLU A 234 6.75 -9.59 -15.52
N THR A 235 5.43 -9.47 -15.46
CA THR A 235 4.76 -8.41 -14.71
C THR A 235 4.56 -8.84 -13.27
N LEU A 236 5.18 -8.13 -12.35
CA LEU A 236 5.23 -8.51 -10.93
C LEU A 236 3.99 -8.10 -10.14
N ASN A 237 3.31 -7.04 -10.55
CA ASN A 237 2.19 -6.45 -9.83
C ASN A 237 0.83 -6.76 -10.46
N SER A 238 -0.23 -6.64 -9.67
CA SER A 238 -1.61 -6.94 -10.09
C SER A 238 -2.31 -5.75 -10.75
N MET A 239 -1.83 -4.53 -10.56
CA MET A 239 -2.31 -3.24 -11.09
C MET A 239 -3.73 -2.86 -10.71
N VAL A 240 -4.71 -3.74 -10.85
CA VAL A 240 -6.13 -3.44 -10.64
C VAL A 240 -6.61 -4.02 -9.32
N PRO A 241 -6.82 -3.18 -8.30
CA PRO A 241 -7.30 -3.64 -7.00
C PRO A 241 -8.78 -4.06 -7.08
N ILE A 242 -9.09 -5.23 -6.48
CA ILE A 242 -10.45 -5.76 -6.45
C ILE A 242 -11.45 -4.79 -5.79
N TRP A 243 -11.00 -4.01 -4.81
CA TRP A 243 -11.86 -3.06 -4.07
C TRP A 243 -12.23 -1.79 -4.86
N ASN A 244 -11.58 -1.57 -6.01
CA ASN A 244 -11.94 -0.49 -6.93
C ASN A 244 -12.94 -0.94 -8.01
N LYS A 245 -13.12 -2.26 -8.19
CA LYS A 245 -14.09 -2.81 -9.13
C LYS A 245 -15.52 -2.61 -8.65
N SER A 246 -16.47 -2.52 -9.59
CA SER A 246 -17.89 -2.50 -9.25
C SER A 246 -18.32 -3.83 -8.62
N LYS A 247 -19.18 -3.77 -7.60
CA LYS A 247 -19.75 -4.98 -6.98
C LYS A 247 -20.50 -5.87 -7.99
N SER A 248 -21.06 -5.28 -9.04
CA SER A 248 -21.76 -6.01 -10.10
C SER A 248 -20.84 -6.84 -11.00
N GLU A 249 -19.54 -6.55 -10.99
CA GLU A 249 -18.51 -7.27 -11.76
C GLU A 249 -17.88 -8.42 -10.98
N LEU A 250 -18.16 -8.51 -9.68
CA LEU A 250 -17.54 -9.45 -8.76
C LEU A 250 -18.55 -10.49 -8.25
N LYS A 251 -18.07 -11.72 -8.12
CA LYS A 251 -18.79 -12.84 -7.51
C LYS A 251 -18.20 -13.18 -6.15
N ASP A 252 -18.92 -13.95 -5.35
CA ASP A 252 -18.46 -14.41 -4.04
C ASP A 252 -17.14 -15.19 -4.14
N GLU A 253 -16.94 -15.94 -5.23
CA GLU A 253 -15.70 -16.69 -5.49
C GLU A 253 -14.50 -15.75 -5.62
N ASP A 254 -14.64 -14.59 -6.28
CA ASP A 254 -13.57 -13.61 -6.47
C ASP A 254 -13.14 -13.03 -5.11
N TYR A 255 -14.11 -12.70 -4.25
CA TYR A 255 -13.84 -12.22 -2.88
C TYR A 255 -13.17 -13.29 -2.02
N ASN A 256 -13.64 -14.53 -2.10
CA ASN A 256 -13.12 -15.63 -1.31
C ASN A 256 -11.68 -15.99 -1.73
N GLN A 257 -11.41 -15.99 -3.04
CA GLN A 257 -10.07 -16.24 -3.55
C GLN A 257 -9.10 -15.15 -3.12
N PHE A 258 -9.48 -13.87 -3.29
CA PHE A 258 -8.68 -12.74 -2.83
C PHE A 258 -8.38 -12.83 -1.33
N TYR A 259 -9.38 -13.18 -0.50
CA TYR A 259 -9.18 -13.35 0.94
C TYR A 259 -8.14 -14.41 1.25
N LYS A 260 -8.24 -15.60 0.64
CA LYS A 260 -7.30 -16.71 0.87
C LYS A 260 -5.89 -16.37 0.45
N GLU A 261 -5.72 -15.76 -0.70
CA GLU A 261 -4.41 -15.36 -1.22
C GLU A 261 -3.78 -14.22 -0.39
N LYS A 262 -4.57 -13.18 -0.08
CA LYS A 262 -4.07 -11.99 0.60
C LYS A 262 -3.75 -12.21 2.07
N PHE A 263 -4.56 -13.00 2.76
CA PHE A 263 -4.43 -13.23 4.21
C PHE A 263 -3.91 -14.62 4.55
N PHE A 264 -3.44 -15.39 3.55
CA PHE A 264 -2.89 -16.74 3.71
C PHE A 264 -3.81 -17.67 4.50
N ASP A 265 -5.11 -17.59 4.22
CA ASP A 265 -6.13 -18.41 4.84
C ASP A 265 -6.56 -19.54 3.88
N TYR A 266 -6.90 -20.71 4.43
CA TYR A 266 -7.33 -21.86 3.63
C TYR A 266 -8.85 -21.96 3.53
N ASP A 267 -9.55 -21.39 4.50
CA ASP A 267 -11.01 -21.42 4.57
C ASP A 267 -11.62 -20.16 3.95
N ASP A 268 -12.82 -20.29 3.43
CA ASP A 268 -13.61 -19.12 3.01
C ASP A 268 -14.01 -18.28 4.23
N PRO A 269 -14.08 -16.95 4.10
CA PRO A 269 -14.58 -16.10 5.17
C PRO A 269 -16.07 -16.33 5.41
N ILE A 270 -16.52 -16.06 6.63
CA ILE A 270 -17.98 -16.08 6.93
C ILE A 270 -18.70 -15.03 6.09
N ALA A 271 -18.14 -13.82 5.97
CA ALA A 271 -18.71 -12.74 5.19
C ALA A 271 -17.63 -11.83 4.63
N HIS A 272 -17.96 -11.14 3.54
CA HIS A 272 -17.19 -10.01 3.05
C HIS A 272 -18.03 -8.74 3.05
N ILE A 273 -17.39 -7.59 3.22
CA ILE A 273 -17.99 -6.27 3.24
C ILE A 273 -17.19 -5.39 2.29
N HIS A 274 -17.74 -5.13 1.13
CA HIS A 274 -17.14 -4.22 0.15
C HIS A 274 -17.89 -2.90 0.22
N THR A 275 -17.22 -1.79 0.52
CA THR A 275 -17.84 -0.47 0.65
C THR A 275 -17.00 0.61 -0.02
N LYS A 276 -17.70 1.55 -0.63
CA LYS A 276 -17.14 2.77 -1.20
C LYS A 276 -17.87 3.94 -0.55
N ALA A 277 -17.13 4.94 -0.09
CA ALA A 277 -17.66 6.16 0.48
C ALA A 277 -17.06 7.37 -0.23
N GLU A 278 -17.89 8.34 -0.52
CA GLU A 278 -17.53 9.62 -1.11
C GLU A 278 -18.12 10.75 -0.24
N GLY A 279 -17.37 11.81 0.00
CA GLY A 279 -17.83 12.96 0.80
C GLY A 279 -16.77 13.50 1.74
N THR A 280 -17.06 13.62 3.05
CA THR A 280 -16.12 14.18 4.03
C THR A 280 -14.82 13.38 4.15
N ALA A 281 -14.87 12.08 3.89
CA ALA A 281 -13.72 11.20 3.68
C ALA A 281 -14.05 10.28 2.52
N THR A 282 -13.17 10.24 1.53
CA THR A 282 -13.31 9.37 0.35
C THR A 282 -12.42 8.15 0.53
N TYR A 283 -13.03 6.95 0.48
CA TYR A 283 -12.28 5.70 0.61
C TYR A 283 -13.02 4.52 -0.01
N ASN A 284 -12.26 3.51 -0.40
CA ASN A 284 -12.72 2.17 -0.70
C ASN A 284 -12.29 1.22 0.43
N ALA A 285 -13.14 0.29 0.82
CA ALA A 285 -12.77 -0.70 1.82
C ALA A 285 -13.32 -2.08 1.46
N LEU A 286 -12.49 -3.09 1.70
CA LEU A 286 -12.84 -4.48 1.57
C LEU A 286 -12.46 -5.20 2.86
N MET A 287 -13.48 -5.64 3.60
CA MET A 287 -13.34 -6.27 4.90
C MET A 287 -13.91 -7.67 4.88
N TYR A 288 -13.37 -8.54 5.74
CA TYR A 288 -13.76 -9.93 5.86
C TYR A 288 -13.95 -10.33 7.30
N ILE A 289 -14.97 -11.14 7.55
CA ILE A 289 -15.19 -11.82 8.81
C ILE A 289 -14.67 -13.25 8.66
N PRO A 290 -13.54 -13.62 9.30
CA PRO A 290 -12.97 -14.97 9.20
C PRO A 290 -13.91 -16.04 9.71
N SER A 291 -13.78 -17.28 9.20
CA SER A 291 -14.52 -18.44 9.72
C SER A 291 -13.92 -19.00 11.00
N LYS A 292 -12.64 -18.72 11.26
CA LYS A 292 -11.90 -19.17 12.44
C LYS A 292 -11.09 -18.00 13.02
N ALA A 293 -10.91 -18.01 14.33
CA ALA A 293 -9.97 -17.09 14.97
C ALA A 293 -8.53 -17.51 14.64
N PRO A 294 -7.62 -16.56 14.38
CA PRO A 294 -6.19 -16.85 14.31
C PRO A 294 -5.71 -17.54 15.60
N PHE A 295 -4.68 -18.37 15.47
CA PHE A 295 -4.16 -19.14 16.62
C PHE A 295 -3.74 -18.22 17.79
N ASP A 296 -3.17 -17.08 17.46
CA ASP A 296 -2.66 -16.07 18.39
C ASP A 296 -3.69 -15.01 18.81
N TYR A 297 -4.96 -15.12 18.35
CA TYR A 297 -5.98 -14.09 18.49
C TYR A 297 -6.18 -13.59 19.94
N TYR A 298 -6.05 -14.46 20.93
CA TYR A 298 -6.15 -14.12 22.34
C TYR A 298 -4.80 -13.93 23.04
N SER A 299 -3.69 -13.92 22.29
CA SER A 299 -2.37 -13.65 22.82
C SER A 299 -2.13 -12.13 22.94
N LYS A 300 -1.10 -11.75 23.71
CA LYS A 300 -0.66 -10.35 23.79
C LYS A 300 0.07 -9.88 22.52
N ASP A 301 0.53 -10.81 21.72
CA ASP A 301 1.28 -10.54 20.51
C ASP A 301 0.37 -10.38 19.27
N TYR A 302 -0.95 -10.59 19.46
CA TYR A 302 -1.90 -10.38 18.37
C TYR A 302 -2.03 -8.90 18.02
N GLU A 303 -1.65 -8.57 16.80
CA GLU A 303 -1.79 -7.22 16.24
C GLU A 303 -3.09 -7.10 15.45
N LYS A 304 -4.01 -6.31 15.96
CA LYS A 304 -5.25 -5.92 15.25
C LYS A 304 -4.95 -4.87 14.18
N GLY A 305 -5.82 -4.76 13.22
CA GLY A 305 -5.83 -3.65 12.27
C GLY A 305 -6.09 -4.10 10.84
N LEU A 306 -6.56 -3.15 10.04
CA LEU A 306 -6.71 -3.31 8.61
C LEU A 306 -5.45 -2.81 7.90
N GLN A 307 -5.19 -3.37 6.71
CA GLN A 307 -4.18 -2.79 5.83
C GLN A 307 -4.67 -1.42 5.35
N LEU A 308 -3.78 -0.45 5.38
CA LEU A 308 -4.05 0.90 4.89
C LEU A 308 -3.26 1.15 3.61
N TYR A 309 -3.99 1.49 2.57
CA TYR A 309 -3.46 1.90 1.27
C TYR A 309 -3.73 3.39 1.02
N SER A 310 -2.91 4.00 0.21
CA SER A 310 -3.13 5.31 -0.39
C SER A 310 -2.71 5.25 -1.86
N ASN A 311 -3.67 5.48 -2.76
CA ASN A 311 -3.47 5.37 -4.20
C ASN A 311 -2.80 4.05 -4.64
N GLY A 312 -3.29 2.92 -4.11
CA GLY A 312 -2.78 1.59 -4.43
C GLY A 312 -1.42 1.21 -3.81
N VAL A 313 -0.83 2.09 -2.99
CA VAL A 313 0.44 1.86 -2.27
C VAL A 313 0.16 1.50 -0.82
N LEU A 314 0.75 0.41 -0.34
CA LEU A 314 0.62 0.01 1.06
C LEU A 314 1.38 0.99 1.97
N ILE A 315 0.63 1.58 2.90
CA ILE A 315 1.14 2.52 3.91
C ILE A 315 1.41 1.80 5.22
N MET A 316 0.41 1.06 5.71
CA MET A 316 0.51 0.29 6.96
C MET A 316 -0.10 -1.09 6.75
N ASP A 317 0.61 -2.13 7.16
CA ASP A 317 0.09 -3.50 7.11
C ASP A 317 -0.95 -3.76 8.21
N LYS A 318 -0.83 -3.09 9.34
CA LYS A 318 -1.75 -3.12 10.47
C LYS A 318 -2.01 -1.70 10.97
N CYS A 319 -3.16 -1.12 10.62
CA CYS A 319 -3.61 0.16 11.13
C CYS A 319 -4.62 -0.08 12.26
N PRO A 320 -4.23 0.02 13.54
CA PRO A 320 -5.09 -0.31 14.68
C PRO A 320 -6.22 0.69 14.88
N ASP A 321 -6.06 1.92 14.37
CA ASP A 321 -7.01 3.02 14.54
C ASP A 321 -8.22 2.93 13.61
N LEU A 322 -8.21 1.99 12.65
CA LEU A 322 -9.34 1.76 11.74
C LEU A 322 -10.45 0.89 12.33
N LEU A 323 -10.17 0.17 13.43
CA LEU A 323 -11.13 -0.73 14.05
C LEU A 323 -11.09 -0.63 15.57
N PRO A 324 -12.27 -0.57 16.23
CA PRO A 324 -12.36 -0.75 17.66
C PRO A 324 -11.98 -2.18 18.07
N ASP A 325 -11.58 -2.37 19.35
CA ASP A 325 -11.11 -3.67 19.87
C ASP A 325 -12.11 -4.80 19.68
N TYR A 326 -13.40 -4.51 19.79
CA TYR A 326 -14.45 -5.53 19.65
C TYR A 326 -14.67 -6.02 18.21
N PHE A 327 -14.05 -5.36 17.22
CA PHE A 327 -14.00 -5.82 15.83
C PHE A 327 -12.58 -6.20 15.39
N SER A 328 -11.68 -6.44 16.33
CA SER A 328 -10.29 -6.83 16.05
C SER A 328 -10.13 -8.12 15.22
N PHE A 329 -11.16 -8.95 15.14
CA PHE A 329 -11.19 -10.15 14.30
C PHE A 329 -11.36 -9.87 12.81
N VAL A 330 -11.79 -8.66 12.44
CA VAL A 330 -12.01 -8.31 11.04
C VAL A 330 -10.66 -8.17 10.34
N LYS A 331 -10.49 -8.88 9.23
CA LYS A 331 -9.36 -8.73 8.31
C LYS A 331 -9.80 -7.88 7.12
N GLY A 332 -8.88 -7.22 6.46
CA GLY A 332 -9.22 -6.42 5.28
C GLY A 332 -8.29 -5.25 5.07
N LEU A 333 -8.79 -4.32 4.27
CA LEU A 333 -8.05 -3.14 3.88
C LEU A 333 -8.96 -1.92 3.70
N VAL A 334 -8.31 -0.76 3.76
CA VAL A 334 -8.88 0.54 3.39
C VAL A 334 -7.90 1.21 2.43
N ASP A 335 -8.41 1.77 1.35
CA ASP A 335 -7.66 2.59 0.41
C ASP A 335 -8.27 3.99 0.36
N SER A 336 -7.49 5.02 0.70
CA SER A 336 -7.93 6.40 0.74
C SER A 336 -6.82 7.35 0.32
N ALA A 337 -7.12 8.23 -0.62
CA ALA A 337 -6.22 9.30 -1.06
C ALA A 337 -6.20 10.52 -0.12
N ASP A 338 -7.23 10.65 0.75
CA ASP A 338 -7.48 11.87 1.54
C ASP A 338 -6.77 11.88 2.90
N LEU A 339 -5.98 10.85 3.22
CA LEU A 339 -5.35 10.72 4.54
C LEU A 339 -4.12 11.59 4.67
N SER A 340 -4.00 12.29 5.80
CA SER A 340 -2.81 13.05 6.16
C SER A 340 -1.72 12.09 6.66
N LEU A 341 -0.80 11.74 5.78
CA LEU A 341 0.34 10.89 6.09
C LEU A 341 1.49 11.71 6.67
N ASN A 342 2.30 11.11 7.53
CA ASN A 342 3.59 11.69 7.90
C ASN A 342 4.61 11.59 6.75
N ILE A 343 5.78 12.17 6.92
CA ILE A 343 6.82 12.20 5.87
C ILE A 343 7.25 10.79 5.44
N SER A 344 7.37 9.84 6.39
CA SER A 344 7.73 8.44 6.08
C SER A 344 6.57 7.61 5.54
N ARG A 345 5.35 8.12 5.63
CA ARG A 345 4.11 7.39 5.36
C ARG A 345 3.95 6.11 6.20
N GLU A 346 4.70 5.96 7.28
CA GLU A 346 4.60 4.81 8.19
C GLU A 346 3.67 5.07 9.37
N MET A 347 3.29 6.33 9.58
CA MET A 347 2.37 6.74 10.64
C MET A 347 1.36 7.75 10.12
N LEU A 348 0.15 7.66 10.64
CA LEU A 348 -0.89 8.67 10.44
C LEU A 348 -0.70 9.80 11.44
N GLN A 349 -0.83 11.03 10.98
CA GLN A 349 -1.07 12.13 11.92
C GLN A 349 -2.49 11.95 12.45
N HIS A 350 -2.73 12.25 13.76
CA HIS A 350 -4.08 12.16 14.36
C HIS A 350 -5.10 12.92 13.51
N ASP A 351 -5.75 12.19 12.61
CA ASP A 351 -6.58 12.76 11.56
C ASP A 351 -8.05 12.61 11.91
N ARG A 352 -8.79 13.69 11.73
CA ARG A 352 -10.25 13.68 11.83
C ARG A 352 -10.88 12.73 10.79
N GLN A 353 -10.28 12.61 9.61
CA GLN A 353 -10.77 11.74 8.55
C GLN A 353 -10.66 10.27 8.95
N LEU A 354 -9.55 9.86 9.59
CA LEU A 354 -9.39 8.50 10.09
C LEU A 354 -10.52 8.09 11.05
N LYS A 355 -10.91 8.98 11.97
CA LYS A 355 -12.03 8.74 12.89
C LYS A 355 -13.38 8.65 12.17
N ILE A 356 -13.56 9.38 11.08
CA ILE A 356 -14.76 9.29 10.25
C ILE A 356 -14.81 7.94 9.54
N ILE A 357 -13.67 7.50 9.00
CA ILE A 357 -13.53 6.18 8.36
C ILE A 357 -13.80 5.08 9.38
N GLU A 358 -13.15 5.09 10.55
CA GLU A 358 -13.36 4.13 11.63
C GLU A 358 -14.85 3.95 11.96
N LYS A 359 -15.57 5.05 12.22
CA LYS A 359 -17.01 5.00 12.53
C LYS A 359 -17.86 4.48 11.38
N SER A 360 -17.46 4.75 10.15
CA SER A 360 -18.17 4.25 8.97
C SER A 360 -17.97 2.75 8.78
N LEU A 361 -16.73 2.26 8.96
CA LEU A 361 -16.41 0.83 8.95
C LEU A 361 -17.13 0.08 10.07
N GLU A 362 -17.11 0.64 11.28
CA GLU A 362 -17.82 0.11 12.45
C GLU A 362 -19.31 -0.13 12.15
N ARG A 363 -19.97 0.87 11.56
CA ARG A 363 -21.38 0.74 11.14
C ARG A 363 -21.58 -0.31 10.07
N SER A 364 -20.67 -0.39 9.10
CA SER A 364 -20.74 -1.36 8.01
C SER A 364 -20.61 -2.79 8.53
N ILE A 365 -19.69 -3.03 9.46
CA ILE A 365 -19.54 -4.33 10.13
C ILE A 365 -20.77 -4.68 10.94
N LYS A 366 -21.27 -3.75 11.77
CA LYS A 366 -22.51 -3.95 12.53
C LYS A 366 -23.69 -4.32 11.61
N ASN A 367 -23.86 -3.59 10.51
CA ASN A 367 -24.96 -3.82 9.57
C ASN A 367 -24.86 -5.22 8.95
N GLU A 368 -23.68 -5.69 8.55
CA GLU A 368 -23.51 -7.03 8.01
C GLU A 368 -23.79 -8.11 9.05
N LEU A 369 -23.31 -7.94 10.29
CA LEU A 369 -23.63 -8.85 11.39
C LEU A 369 -25.12 -8.87 11.70
N THR A 370 -25.80 -7.73 11.69
CA THR A 370 -27.25 -7.62 11.89
C THR A 370 -28.02 -8.30 10.75
N LYS A 371 -27.59 -8.09 9.51
CA LYS A 371 -28.18 -8.76 8.33
C LYS A 371 -28.05 -10.28 8.44
N MET A 372 -26.87 -10.76 8.82
CA MET A 372 -26.60 -12.18 9.02
C MET A 372 -27.48 -12.75 10.16
N LEU A 373 -27.59 -12.06 11.30
CA LEU A 373 -28.41 -12.45 12.44
C LEU A 373 -29.90 -12.63 12.06
N ARG A 374 -30.42 -11.73 11.20
CA ARG A 374 -31.84 -11.73 10.79
C ARG A 374 -32.16 -12.71 9.66
N ASN A 375 -31.24 -12.83 8.68
CA ASN A 375 -31.53 -13.52 7.43
C ASN A 375 -30.82 -14.89 7.32
N ASP A 376 -29.79 -15.14 8.13
CA ASP A 376 -29.01 -16.39 8.12
C ASP A 376 -28.50 -16.71 9.52
N ARG A 377 -29.47 -17.18 10.35
CA ARG A 377 -29.21 -17.46 11.76
C ARG A 377 -28.11 -18.49 11.98
N GLU A 378 -28.05 -19.53 11.17
CA GLU A 378 -27.04 -20.58 11.31
C GLU A 378 -25.62 -20.02 11.07
N ARG A 379 -25.50 -19.18 10.08
CA ARG A 379 -24.22 -18.50 9.76
C ARG A 379 -23.82 -17.55 10.89
N TYR A 380 -24.78 -16.81 11.45
CA TYR A 380 -24.53 -15.94 12.59
C TYR A 380 -24.16 -16.73 13.86
N GLU A 381 -24.74 -17.88 14.12
CA GLU A 381 -24.39 -18.72 15.27
C GLU A 381 -22.98 -19.35 15.11
N LYS A 382 -22.55 -19.66 13.87
CA LYS A 382 -21.14 -20.02 13.60
C LYS A 382 -20.19 -18.87 13.95
N PHE A 383 -20.50 -17.66 13.49
CA PHE A 383 -19.77 -16.43 13.86
C PHE A 383 -19.74 -16.25 15.38
N TRP A 384 -20.92 -16.32 16.03
CA TRP A 384 -21.07 -16.13 17.46
C TRP A 384 -20.26 -17.13 18.30
N LYS A 385 -20.17 -18.36 17.87
CA LYS A 385 -19.37 -19.40 18.52
C LYS A 385 -17.88 -19.06 18.57
N VAL A 386 -17.38 -18.37 17.54
CA VAL A 386 -15.97 -18.00 17.41
C VAL A 386 -15.68 -16.66 18.08
N PHE A 387 -16.48 -15.63 17.79
CA PHE A 387 -16.20 -14.23 18.15
C PHE A 387 -17.22 -13.61 19.12
N GLY A 388 -18.20 -14.35 19.57
CA GLY A 388 -19.23 -13.82 20.47
C GLY A 388 -18.70 -13.30 21.79
N LEU A 389 -17.59 -13.86 22.30
CA LEU A 389 -16.91 -13.36 23.49
C LEU A 389 -16.40 -11.94 23.27
N GLN A 390 -15.82 -11.67 22.07
CA GLN A 390 -15.28 -10.36 21.71
C GLN A 390 -16.39 -9.30 21.62
N ILE A 391 -17.56 -9.66 21.07
CA ILE A 391 -18.73 -8.77 21.04
C ILE A 391 -19.23 -8.46 22.43
N LYS A 392 -19.32 -9.47 23.33
CA LYS A 392 -19.68 -9.27 24.74
C LYS A 392 -18.70 -8.35 25.47
N PHE A 393 -17.40 -8.55 25.21
CA PHE A 393 -16.35 -7.70 25.77
C PHE A 393 -16.51 -6.25 25.32
N GLY A 394 -16.85 -6.01 24.03
CA GLY A 394 -17.13 -4.67 23.50
C GLY A 394 -18.30 -3.96 24.16
N VAL A 395 -19.31 -4.71 24.62
CA VAL A 395 -20.41 -4.12 25.42
C VAL A 395 -19.97 -3.71 26.81
N TYR A 396 -19.07 -4.48 27.43
CA TYR A 396 -18.61 -4.26 28.81
C TYR A 396 -17.46 -3.24 28.89
N ASN A 397 -16.54 -3.27 27.95
CA ASN A 397 -15.36 -2.44 27.96
C ASN A 397 -15.68 -0.95 27.82
N GLY A 398 -14.76 -0.08 28.26
CA GLY A 398 -14.93 1.37 28.17
C GLY A 398 -16.18 1.89 28.91
N PHE A 399 -16.53 1.27 30.05
CA PHE A 399 -17.71 1.65 30.83
C PHE A 399 -19.04 1.55 30.03
N GLY A 400 -19.11 0.64 29.09
CA GLY A 400 -20.32 0.41 28.28
C GLY A 400 -20.44 1.34 27.07
N ALA A 401 -19.38 1.96 26.62
CA ALA A 401 -19.39 2.86 25.45
C ALA A 401 -19.91 2.16 24.17
N GLY A 402 -19.59 0.87 23.97
CA GLY A 402 -20.09 0.06 22.86
C GLY A 402 -21.50 -0.53 23.04
N LYS A 403 -22.15 -0.35 24.19
CA LYS A 403 -23.40 -1.00 24.53
C LYS A 403 -24.51 -0.73 23.49
N GLU A 404 -24.75 0.53 23.19
CA GLU A 404 -25.85 0.91 22.28
C GLU A 404 -25.62 0.40 20.83
N LEU A 405 -24.37 0.25 20.44
CA LEU A 405 -24.04 -0.29 19.12
C LEU A 405 -24.21 -1.82 19.05
N LEU A 406 -23.79 -2.53 20.10
CA LEU A 406 -23.57 -3.98 20.08
C LEU A 406 -24.67 -4.81 20.76
N LYS A 407 -25.54 -4.20 21.59
CA LYS A 407 -26.54 -4.92 22.39
C LYS A 407 -27.45 -5.84 21.57
N ASP A 408 -27.81 -5.41 20.34
CA ASP A 408 -28.73 -6.14 19.47
C ASP A 408 -28.05 -7.33 18.77
N LEU A 409 -26.71 -7.41 18.84
CA LEU A 409 -25.91 -8.51 18.30
C LEU A 409 -25.71 -9.66 19.31
N LEU A 410 -26.08 -9.48 20.56
CA LEU A 410 -25.82 -10.44 21.63
C LEU A 410 -26.73 -11.66 21.53
N LEU A 411 -26.14 -12.84 21.71
CA LEU A 411 -26.85 -14.08 21.91
C LEU A 411 -26.59 -14.66 23.30
N PHE A 412 -27.64 -15.19 23.89
CA PHE A 412 -27.61 -15.89 25.19
C PHE A 412 -28.33 -17.22 25.07
N TYR A 413 -27.85 -18.24 25.76
CA TYR A 413 -28.52 -19.52 25.80
C TYR A 413 -29.77 -19.44 26.69
N SER A 414 -30.91 -19.69 26.09
CA SER A 414 -32.19 -19.77 26.81
C SER A 414 -32.40 -21.19 27.36
N SER A 415 -32.49 -21.33 28.68
CA SER A 415 -32.78 -22.62 29.34
C SER A 415 -34.22 -23.09 29.02
N TYR A 416 -35.10 -22.16 28.70
CA TYR A 416 -36.45 -22.44 28.30
C TYR A 416 -36.55 -22.97 26.88
N GLU A 417 -35.97 -22.27 25.90
CA GLU A 417 -36.03 -22.67 24.49
C GLU A 417 -34.97 -23.69 24.09
N LYS A 418 -33.99 -23.95 24.97
CA LYS A 418 -32.83 -24.84 24.70
C LYS A 418 -32.01 -24.45 23.49
N LYS A 419 -31.96 -23.16 23.16
CA LYS A 419 -31.19 -22.58 22.04
C LYS A 419 -30.64 -21.19 22.38
N LEU A 420 -29.81 -20.65 21.50
CA LEU A 420 -29.34 -19.27 21.56
C LEU A 420 -30.48 -18.32 21.15
N VAL A 421 -30.67 -17.23 21.88
CA VAL A 421 -31.68 -16.20 21.62
C VAL A 421 -31.09 -14.81 21.78
N THR A 422 -31.66 -13.83 21.06
CA THR A 422 -31.35 -12.41 21.25
C THR A 422 -32.08 -11.85 22.47
N LEU A 423 -31.71 -10.65 22.92
CA LEU A 423 -32.44 -9.93 23.96
C LEU A 423 -33.85 -9.55 23.47
N GLU A 424 -34.02 -9.20 22.20
CA GLU A 424 -35.30 -8.88 21.58
C GLU A 424 -36.24 -10.12 21.59
N GLU A 425 -35.72 -11.28 21.17
CA GLU A 425 -36.43 -12.56 21.23
C GLU A 425 -36.84 -12.96 22.68
N TYR A 426 -35.99 -12.62 23.66
CA TYR A 426 -36.30 -12.83 25.07
C TYR A 426 -37.41 -11.91 25.54
N VAL A 427 -37.32 -10.59 25.28
CA VAL A 427 -38.33 -9.59 25.68
C VAL A 427 -39.67 -9.84 25.03
N SER A 428 -39.69 -10.25 23.74
CA SER A 428 -40.95 -10.55 23.02
C SER A 428 -41.79 -11.66 23.67
N ARG A 429 -41.22 -12.47 24.56
CA ARG A 429 -41.88 -13.57 25.29
C ARG A 429 -42.18 -13.25 26.75
N MET A 430 -41.77 -12.08 27.22
CA MET A 430 -42.11 -11.63 28.59
C MET A 430 -43.61 -11.44 28.70
N LYS A 431 -44.17 -11.76 29.86
CA LYS A 431 -45.58 -11.46 30.18
C LYS A 431 -45.74 -9.98 30.46
N GLU A 432 -46.93 -9.43 30.28
CA GLU A 432 -47.22 -8.00 30.50
C GLU A 432 -46.80 -7.47 31.88
N ASP A 433 -46.67 -8.35 32.87
CA ASP A 433 -46.31 -7.99 34.27
C ASP A 433 -44.83 -8.26 34.62
N GLN A 434 -43.95 -8.51 33.66
CA GLN A 434 -42.54 -8.83 33.91
C GLN A 434 -41.59 -7.71 33.41
#